data_92e95b0f6e636870c66ca6190fece8dd
#
_entry.id   92e95b0f6e636870c66ca6190fece8dd
#
_cell.length_a   1.000
_cell.length_b   1.000
_cell.length_c   1.000
_cell.angle_alpha   90.00
_cell.angle_beta   90.00
_cell.angle_gamma   90.00
#
_symmetry.space_group_name_H-M   'P 1'
#
loop_
_entity.id
_entity.type
_entity.pdbx_description
1 polymer ?
#
loop_
_entity_poly.entity_id
_entity_poly.type
_entity_poly.pdbx_seq_one_letter_code
_entity_poly.pdbx_strand_id
1 'polypeptide(L)'
;MITVANKCTQVLKGDIIMKKLITIVLAAVMAMSVFTGCSSEVAGAVSTDGSTSMEKVIGALGEAFQNDTGITFTYNPTGSGSGIKAVQEGRCDIGLSSRDLKAEEKDAGLTGTILAYDGIAIIVNPENPVADLSVETIAKIYKGEITNWSEVGGNDAEIVLIGREAGSGTRDGFEAITKTEDSCKYRQELTSTGDVITTVAQNPGAIGYASVASVKDTVKAVTVDGVAATEATIKDGSYVVQRPFVLVTKADAPLSESAQNFFDYITSADANEIISAAGVVPAN
;
A
#
# COMPACT_ATOMS: atom_id res chain seq x y z
N MET A 1 69.28 -65.43 -8.87
CA MET A 1 68.97 -64.09 -8.30
C MET A 1 68.28 -63.09 -9.27
N ILE A 2 67.92 -63.47 -10.50
CA ILE A 2 67.34 -62.54 -11.53
C ILE A 2 65.81 -62.61 -11.61
N THR A 3 65.18 -63.69 -11.07
CA THR A 3 63.73 -63.92 -11.22
C THR A 3 62.84 -63.11 -10.19
N VAL A 4 63.39 -62.67 -9.06
CA VAL A 4 62.65 -61.99 -8.00
C VAL A 4 62.57 -60.49 -8.30
N ALA A 5 63.57 -59.92 -8.93
CA ALA A 5 63.60 -58.48 -9.28
C ALA A 5 62.54 -58.07 -10.34
N ASN A 6 62.24 -58.95 -11.29
CA ASN A 6 61.28 -58.69 -12.37
C ASN A 6 59.82 -58.74 -11.92
N LYS A 7 59.50 -59.49 -10.87
CA LYS A 7 58.13 -59.56 -10.32
C LYS A 7 57.77 -58.35 -9.49
N CYS A 8 58.77 -57.76 -8.81
CA CYS A 8 58.57 -56.58 -7.99
C CYS A 8 58.31 -55.30 -8.86
N THR A 9 58.98 -55.22 -10.04
CA THR A 9 58.85 -54.08 -10.97
C THR A 9 57.51 -54.08 -11.72
N GLN A 10 56.91 -55.25 -11.97
CA GLN A 10 55.62 -55.36 -12.61
C GLN A 10 54.47 -55.01 -11.65
N VAL A 11 54.53 -55.31 -10.37
CA VAL A 11 53.54 -55.01 -9.37
C VAL A 11 53.52 -53.49 -9.11
N LEU A 12 54.68 -52.84 -9.02
CA LEU A 12 54.79 -51.39 -8.85
C LEU A 12 54.26 -50.57 -10.05
N LYS A 13 54.40 -51.09 -11.28
CA LYS A 13 53.83 -50.44 -12.48
C LYS A 13 52.28 -50.52 -12.54
N GLY A 14 51.72 -51.69 -12.11
CA GLY A 14 50.27 -51.86 -12.05
C GLY A 14 49.59 -50.92 -11.05
N ASP A 15 50.18 -50.75 -9.85
CA ASP A 15 49.67 -49.86 -8.82
C ASP A 15 49.73 -48.41 -9.21
N ILE A 16 50.76 -47.97 -9.93
CA ILE A 16 50.89 -46.60 -10.41
C ILE A 16 49.89 -46.30 -11.52
N ILE A 17 49.60 -47.25 -12.41
CA ILE A 17 48.60 -47.09 -13.48
C ILE A 17 47.21 -47.11 -12.89
N MET A 18 46.89 -47.94 -11.91
CA MET A 18 45.56 -47.97 -11.25
C MET A 18 45.30 -46.73 -10.43
N LYS A 19 46.29 -46.22 -9.69
CA LYS A 19 46.16 -44.92 -8.97
C LYS A 19 45.97 -43.76 -9.90
N LYS A 20 46.61 -43.68 -11.06
CA LYS A 20 46.40 -42.62 -12.07
C LYS A 20 45.04 -42.72 -12.73
N LEU A 21 44.50 -43.92 -13.00
CA LEU A 21 43.15 -44.12 -13.52
C LEU A 21 42.08 -43.72 -12.51
N ILE A 22 42.25 -44.06 -11.22
CA ILE A 22 41.35 -43.68 -10.15
C ILE A 22 41.35 -42.14 -9.97
N THR A 23 42.50 -41.49 -10.07
CA THR A 23 42.58 -40.00 -9.97
C THR A 23 41.94 -39.30 -11.14
N ILE A 24 42.00 -39.84 -12.35
CA ILE A 24 41.35 -39.27 -13.55
C ILE A 24 39.83 -39.48 -13.47
N VAL A 25 39.34 -40.62 -12.98
CA VAL A 25 37.89 -40.86 -12.81
C VAL A 25 37.31 -39.98 -11.68
N LEU A 26 38.04 -39.79 -10.58
CA LEU A 26 37.59 -38.86 -9.52
C LEU A 26 37.57 -37.42 -9.98
N ALA A 27 38.53 -36.97 -10.82
CA ALA A 27 38.53 -35.62 -11.39
C ALA A 27 37.40 -35.40 -12.42
N ALA A 28 37.04 -36.44 -13.20
CA ALA A 28 35.90 -36.37 -14.13
C ALA A 28 34.55 -36.36 -13.42
N VAL A 29 34.41 -37.04 -12.29
CA VAL A 29 33.19 -37.03 -11.48
C VAL A 29 33.00 -35.66 -10.77
N MET A 30 34.07 -35.01 -10.32
CA MET A 30 34.00 -33.65 -9.78
C MET A 30 33.74 -32.59 -10.84
N ALA A 31 34.10 -32.79 -12.10
CA ALA A 31 33.82 -31.86 -13.18
C ALA A 31 32.37 -31.92 -13.71
N MET A 32 31.64 -33.02 -13.47
CA MET A 32 30.22 -33.14 -13.84
C MET A 32 29.24 -32.65 -12.77
N SER A 33 29.69 -32.35 -11.55
CA SER A 33 28.83 -31.86 -10.47
C SER A 33 28.68 -30.33 -10.46
N VAL A 34 29.21 -29.60 -11.43
CA VAL A 34 29.17 -28.11 -11.47
C VAL A 34 28.10 -27.56 -12.44
N PHE A 35 27.33 -28.41 -13.14
CA PHE A 35 26.34 -27.97 -14.11
C PHE A 35 24.88 -28.33 -13.80
N THR A 36 24.56 -28.65 -12.54
CA THR A 36 23.18 -28.58 -12.08
C THR A 36 23.05 -27.48 -11.02
N GLY A 37 23.52 -26.30 -11.35
CA GLY A 37 22.96 -25.08 -10.79
C GLY A 37 21.57 -24.92 -11.40
N CYS A 38 20.53 -25.41 -10.75
CA CYS A 38 19.26 -24.72 -10.81
C CYS A 38 19.61 -23.28 -10.40
N SER A 39 19.73 -22.37 -11.36
CA SER A 39 19.38 -21.00 -11.10
C SER A 39 17.88 -21.03 -10.76
N SER A 40 17.54 -21.23 -9.48
CA SER A 40 16.37 -20.60 -8.99
C SER A 40 16.63 -19.11 -9.30
N GLU A 41 16.07 -18.61 -10.39
CA GLU A 41 15.87 -17.18 -10.54
C GLU A 41 15.29 -16.77 -9.21
N VAL A 42 16.03 -15.95 -8.48
CA VAL A 42 15.51 -15.34 -7.25
C VAL A 42 14.35 -14.51 -7.78
N ALA A 43 13.14 -15.00 -7.58
CA ALA A 43 11.95 -14.25 -7.93
C ALA A 43 12.18 -12.86 -7.35
N GLY A 44 12.13 -11.83 -8.20
CA GLY A 44 12.39 -10.46 -7.78
C GLY A 44 11.48 -10.08 -6.63
N ALA A 45 11.73 -8.95 -6.03
CA ALA A 45 10.85 -8.39 -5.00
C ALA A 45 10.44 -6.98 -5.40
N VAL A 46 9.25 -6.58 -5.00
CA VAL A 46 8.76 -5.21 -5.10
C VAL A 46 8.30 -4.73 -3.73
N SER A 47 8.72 -3.52 -3.38
CA SER A 47 8.42 -2.88 -2.12
C SER A 47 7.58 -1.63 -2.30
N THR A 48 6.49 -1.51 -1.53
CA THR A 48 5.64 -0.34 -1.49
C THR A 48 5.53 0.20 -0.06
N ASP A 49 5.41 1.51 0.07
CA ASP A 49 5.32 2.19 1.36
C ASP A 49 4.33 3.36 1.26
N GLY A 50 3.52 3.61 2.27
CA GLY A 50 2.71 4.82 2.31
C GLY A 50 1.28 4.68 2.83
N SER A 51 0.34 5.21 2.07
CA SER A 51 -1.04 5.44 2.48
C SER A 51 -1.75 4.23 3.07
N THR A 52 -2.15 4.33 4.34
CA THR A 52 -2.96 3.31 5.05
C THR A 52 -4.38 3.16 4.49
N SER A 53 -4.87 4.14 3.72
CA SER A 53 -6.18 4.05 3.05
C SER A 53 -6.15 3.15 1.82
N MET A 54 -4.96 2.90 1.26
CA MET A 54 -4.78 2.03 0.10
C MET A 54 -4.61 0.56 0.47
N GLU A 55 -4.55 0.22 1.76
CA GLU A 55 -4.23 -1.13 2.25
C GLU A 55 -5.04 -2.22 1.57
N LYS A 56 -6.37 -2.05 1.46
CA LYS A 56 -7.24 -3.06 0.87
C LYS A 56 -6.97 -3.26 -0.62
N VAL A 57 -6.86 -2.18 -1.39
CA VAL A 57 -6.67 -2.26 -2.85
C VAL A 57 -5.26 -2.72 -3.18
N ILE A 58 -4.22 -2.16 -2.52
CA ILE A 58 -2.84 -2.53 -2.83
C ILE A 58 -2.50 -3.94 -2.32
N GLY A 59 -3.10 -4.36 -1.21
CA GLY A 59 -2.98 -5.72 -0.70
C GLY A 59 -3.56 -6.74 -1.67
N ALA A 60 -4.76 -6.51 -2.18
CA ALA A 60 -5.40 -7.39 -3.16
C ALA A 60 -4.61 -7.46 -4.48
N LEU A 61 -4.15 -6.32 -5.01
CA LEU A 61 -3.33 -6.26 -6.22
C LEU A 61 -1.97 -6.94 -6.02
N GLY A 62 -1.33 -6.73 -4.88
CA GLY A 62 -0.03 -7.35 -4.56
C GLY A 62 -0.14 -8.86 -4.39
N GLU A 63 -1.20 -9.36 -3.74
CA GLU A 63 -1.46 -10.79 -3.61
C GLU A 63 -1.69 -11.45 -4.98
N ALA A 64 -2.53 -10.84 -5.82
CA ALA A 64 -2.79 -11.36 -7.17
C ALA A 64 -1.51 -11.39 -8.00
N PHE A 65 -0.74 -10.29 -8.02
CA PHE A 65 0.54 -10.21 -8.72
C PHE A 65 1.55 -11.26 -8.24
N GLN A 66 1.69 -11.44 -6.93
CA GLN A 66 2.61 -12.43 -6.36
C GLN A 66 2.20 -13.86 -6.72
N ASN A 67 0.89 -14.16 -6.73
CA ASN A 67 0.38 -15.48 -7.11
C ASN A 67 0.63 -15.78 -8.59
N ASP A 68 0.51 -14.77 -9.46
CA ASP A 68 0.66 -14.94 -10.91
C ASP A 68 2.13 -15.01 -11.35
N THR A 69 3.00 -14.25 -10.69
CA THR A 69 4.41 -14.08 -11.15
C THR A 69 5.45 -14.77 -10.27
N GLY A 70 5.12 -15.08 -9.02
CA GLY A 70 6.07 -15.53 -8.01
C GLY A 70 6.99 -14.42 -7.47
N ILE A 71 6.85 -13.18 -7.93
CA ILE A 71 7.59 -12.02 -7.43
C ILE A 71 7.04 -11.66 -6.04
N THR A 72 7.93 -11.53 -5.05
CA THR A 72 7.53 -11.15 -3.69
C THR A 72 7.04 -9.70 -3.64
N PHE A 73 5.84 -9.50 -3.11
CA PHE A 73 5.28 -8.19 -2.86
C PHE A 73 5.33 -7.83 -1.38
N THR A 74 5.71 -6.59 -1.07
CA THR A 74 5.68 -6.05 0.30
C THR A 74 5.02 -4.68 0.32
N TYR A 75 4.18 -4.46 1.34
CA TYR A 75 3.53 -3.19 1.61
C TYR A 75 3.73 -2.77 3.07
N ASN A 76 4.16 -1.52 3.25
CA ASN A 76 4.39 -0.91 4.56
C ASN A 76 3.44 0.28 4.77
N PRO A 77 2.40 0.16 5.63
CA PRO A 77 1.37 1.20 5.80
C PRO A 77 1.83 2.32 6.76
N THR A 78 2.60 3.28 6.27
CA THR A 78 3.23 4.34 7.08
C THR A 78 2.59 5.73 6.94
N GLY A 79 1.60 5.88 6.02
CA GLY A 79 0.99 7.17 5.67
C GLY A 79 1.62 7.79 4.42
N SER A 80 0.83 8.63 3.71
CA SER A 80 1.19 9.17 2.39
C SER A 80 2.50 9.94 2.39
N GLY A 81 2.70 10.84 3.35
CA GLY A 81 3.93 11.64 3.44
C GLY A 81 5.18 10.78 3.67
N SER A 82 5.05 9.73 4.49
CA SER A 82 6.14 8.78 4.75
C SER A 82 6.48 7.96 3.50
N GLY A 83 5.47 7.49 2.77
CA GLY A 83 5.67 6.75 1.51
C GLY A 83 6.30 7.60 0.41
N ILE A 84 5.86 8.85 0.24
CA ILE A 84 6.47 9.81 -0.67
C ILE A 84 7.96 10.02 -0.33
N LYS A 85 8.26 10.22 0.95
CA LYS A 85 9.63 10.36 1.43
C LYS A 85 10.44 9.08 1.26
N ALA A 86 9.83 7.90 1.44
CA ALA A 86 10.51 6.62 1.25
C ALA A 86 10.99 6.44 -0.21
N VAL A 87 10.16 6.81 -1.20
CA VAL A 87 10.59 6.83 -2.61
C VAL A 87 11.70 7.83 -2.85
N GLN A 88 11.55 9.05 -2.36
CA GLN A 88 12.57 10.09 -2.51
C GLN A 88 13.94 9.64 -2.00
N GLU A 89 13.96 8.95 -0.86
CA GLU A 89 15.18 8.41 -0.24
C GLU A 89 15.62 7.05 -0.84
N GLY A 90 14.84 6.43 -1.73
CA GLY A 90 15.14 5.12 -2.31
C GLY A 90 14.99 3.95 -1.35
N ARG A 91 14.10 4.07 -0.36
CA ARG A 91 13.81 3.02 0.64
C ARG A 91 12.69 2.06 0.21
N CYS A 92 11.92 2.42 -0.80
CA CYS A 92 10.96 1.55 -1.47
C CYS A 92 10.93 1.86 -2.96
N ASP A 93 10.36 0.95 -3.73
CA ASP A 93 10.27 1.07 -5.18
C ASP A 93 9.14 2.01 -5.58
N ILE A 94 7.96 1.88 -4.98
CA ILE A 94 6.76 2.66 -5.29
C ILE A 94 6.15 3.20 -4.00
N GLY A 95 5.96 4.52 -3.95
CA GLY A 95 5.25 5.19 -2.87
C GLY A 95 3.74 5.19 -3.11
N LEU A 96 2.98 5.15 -2.04
CA LEU A 96 1.52 5.14 -2.07
C LEU A 96 0.99 6.41 -1.41
N SER A 97 0.28 7.22 -2.18
CA SER A 97 -0.32 8.45 -1.67
C SER A 97 -1.83 8.48 -1.89
N SER A 98 -2.56 8.98 -0.91
CA SER A 98 -3.99 9.23 -1.00
C SER A 98 -4.30 10.73 -1.12
N ARG A 99 -3.44 11.44 -1.82
CA ARG A 99 -3.56 12.79 -2.33
C ARG A 99 -2.62 13.01 -3.50
N ASP A 100 -2.82 14.06 -4.25
CA ASP A 100 -1.84 14.51 -5.25
C ASP A 100 -0.50 14.87 -4.63
N LEU A 101 0.56 14.80 -5.43
CA LEU A 101 1.87 15.32 -5.04
C LEU A 101 1.82 16.86 -4.95
N LYS A 102 2.39 17.38 -3.88
CA LYS A 102 2.62 18.83 -3.70
C LYS A 102 3.67 19.34 -4.70
N ALA A 103 3.70 20.65 -4.92
CA ALA A 103 4.65 21.26 -5.84
C ALA A 103 6.11 20.92 -5.46
N GLU A 104 6.46 21.06 -4.18
CA GLU A 104 7.79 20.74 -3.67
C GLU A 104 8.19 19.27 -3.85
N GLU A 105 7.22 18.33 -3.83
CA GLU A 105 7.47 16.92 -4.07
C GLU A 105 7.76 16.62 -5.55
N LYS A 106 7.02 17.30 -6.45
CA LYS A 106 7.28 17.25 -7.90
C LYS A 106 8.62 17.90 -8.26
N ASP A 107 8.92 19.05 -7.65
CA ASP A 107 10.20 19.76 -7.83
C ASP A 107 11.39 18.94 -7.30
N ALA A 108 11.15 18.05 -6.33
CA ALA A 108 12.13 17.07 -5.85
C ALA A 108 12.30 15.84 -6.78
N GLY A 109 11.73 15.86 -7.99
CA GLY A 109 11.88 14.81 -9.00
C GLY A 109 10.96 13.60 -8.79
N LEU A 110 9.82 13.78 -8.13
CA LEU A 110 8.83 12.72 -8.00
C LEU A 110 7.71 12.84 -9.04
N THR A 111 7.22 11.71 -9.51
CA THR A 111 6.09 11.59 -10.44
C THR A 111 4.96 10.82 -9.78
N GLY A 112 3.73 11.29 -9.98
CA GLY A 112 2.51 10.64 -9.49
C GLY A 112 1.68 10.10 -10.66
N THR A 113 1.28 8.84 -10.58
CA THR A 113 0.33 8.20 -11.50
C THR A 113 -0.93 7.84 -10.73
N ILE A 114 -2.09 8.31 -11.20
CA ILE A 114 -3.38 8.01 -10.53
C ILE A 114 -3.74 6.55 -10.82
N LEU A 115 -3.92 5.77 -9.74
CA LEU A 115 -4.37 4.39 -9.78
C LEU A 115 -5.90 4.30 -9.76
N ALA A 116 -6.52 5.08 -8.88
CA ALA A 116 -7.96 5.03 -8.62
C ALA A 116 -8.45 6.31 -7.94
N TYR A 117 -9.76 6.48 -7.85
CA TYR A 117 -10.40 7.50 -7.03
C TYR A 117 -11.11 6.85 -5.84
N ASP A 118 -11.00 7.46 -4.67
CA ASP A 118 -11.58 6.99 -3.41
C ASP A 118 -12.37 8.11 -2.74
N GLY A 119 -13.53 7.75 -2.19
CA GLY A 119 -14.30 8.65 -1.34
C GLY A 119 -13.72 8.70 0.08
N ILE A 120 -13.77 9.87 0.69
CA ILE A 120 -13.52 10.05 2.13
C ILE A 120 -14.88 10.06 2.82
N ALA A 121 -15.28 8.92 3.39
CA ALA A 121 -16.52 8.83 4.15
C ALA A 121 -16.40 9.58 5.48
N ILE A 122 -17.43 10.34 5.81
CA ILE A 122 -17.61 10.89 7.15
C ILE A 122 -18.30 9.81 7.99
N ILE A 123 -17.64 9.38 9.06
CA ILE A 123 -18.09 8.25 9.87
C ILE A 123 -18.41 8.67 11.29
N VAL A 124 -19.49 8.09 11.83
CA VAL A 124 -19.93 8.28 13.20
C VAL A 124 -20.19 6.92 13.86
N ASN A 125 -20.30 6.90 15.17
CA ASN A 125 -20.74 5.70 15.88
C ASN A 125 -22.13 5.26 15.41
N PRO A 126 -22.43 3.95 15.30
CA PRO A 126 -23.76 3.44 14.86
C PRO A 126 -24.93 3.94 15.70
N GLU A 127 -24.71 4.25 16.98
CA GLU A 127 -25.75 4.77 17.90
C GLU A 127 -26.07 6.25 17.65
N ASN A 128 -25.25 6.98 16.89
CA ASN A 128 -25.50 8.38 16.55
C ASN A 128 -26.66 8.47 15.56
N PRO A 129 -27.74 9.22 15.85
CA PRO A 129 -28.92 9.31 14.98
C PRO A 129 -28.67 10.16 13.69
N VAL A 130 -27.65 11.02 13.68
CA VAL A 130 -27.36 11.90 12.53
C VAL A 130 -27.11 11.07 11.28
N ALA A 131 -27.82 11.36 10.19
CA ALA A 131 -27.75 10.63 8.93
C ALA A 131 -27.13 11.42 7.77
N ASP A 132 -27.15 12.74 7.86
CA ASP A 132 -26.65 13.65 6.82
C ASP A 132 -25.95 14.85 7.45
N LEU A 133 -24.87 15.31 6.81
CA LEU A 133 -24.16 16.54 7.17
C LEU A 133 -23.72 17.25 5.89
N SER A 134 -23.93 18.58 5.81
CA SER A 134 -23.34 19.34 4.71
C SER A 134 -21.83 19.51 4.89
N VAL A 135 -21.09 19.72 3.78
CA VAL A 135 -19.66 20.06 3.83
C VAL A 135 -19.42 21.27 4.74
N GLU A 136 -20.28 22.28 4.70
CA GLU A 136 -20.19 23.45 5.57
C GLU A 136 -20.35 23.09 7.05
N THR A 137 -21.32 22.22 7.38
CA THR A 137 -21.54 21.76 8.77
C THR A 137 -20.35 20.95 9.26
N ILE A 138 -19.80 20.05 8.43
CA ILE A 138 -18.59 19.28 8.74
C ILE A 138 -17.43 20.22 9.05
N ALA A 139 -17.22 21.24 8.22
CA ALA A 139 -16.18 22.25 8.44
C ALA A 139 -16.33 22.97 9.79
N LYS A 140 -17.56 23.39 10.15
CA LYS A 140 -17.86 24.04 11.44
C LYS A 140 -17.59 23.11 12.62
N ILE A 141 -17.98 21.84 12.50
CA ILE A 141 -17.70 20.82 13.52
C ILE A 141 -16.18 20.70 13.72
N TYR A 142 -15.40 20.51 12.65
CA TYR A 142 -13.95 20.30 12.79
C TYR A 142 -13.19 21.57 13.22
N LYS A 143 -13.73 22.76 12.95
CA LYS A 143 -13.22 24.02 13.50
C LYS A 143 -13.61 24.25 14.97
N GLY A 144 -14.48 23.41 15.54
CA GLY A 144 -14.98 23.56 16.91
C GLY A 144 -16.00 24.71 17.08
N GLU A 145 -16.66 25.11 16.00
CA GLU A 145 -17.76 26.08 15.99
C GLU A 145 -19.10 25.43 16.38
N ILE A 146 -19.25 24.12 16.07
CA ILE A 146 -20.31 23.24 16.50
C ILE A 146 -19.68 22.15 17.37
N THR A 147 -20.10 22.04 18.61
CA THR A 147 -19.46 21.16 19.60
C THR A 147 -20.38 20.14 20.23
N ASN A 148 -21.69 20.24 19.98
CA ASN A 148 -22.71 19.33 20.50
C ASN A 148 -23.53 18.76 19.35
N TRP A 149 -23.78 17.43 19.40
CA TRP A 149 -24.59 16.76 18.38
C TRP A 149 -26.02 17.27 18.27
N SER A 150 -26.60 17.83 19.35
CA SER A 150 -27.94 18.42 19.31
C SER A 150 -28.06 19.62 18.37
N GLU A 151 -26.95 20.29 18.06
CA GLU A 151 -26.92 21.42 17.14
C GLU A 151 -27.12 20.97 15.66
N VAL A 152 -26.95 19.68 15.40
CA VAL A 152 -27.05 19.08 14.06
C VAL A 152 -28.04 17.91 14.00
N GLY A 153 -29.03 17.88 14.92
CA GLY A 153 -30.10 16.91 14.92
C GLY A 153 -29.75 15.57 15.59
N GLY A 154 -28.64 15.51 16.32
CA GLY A 154 -28.22 14.37 17.12
C GLY A 154 -28.72 14.48 18.58
N ASN A 155 -28.22 13.58 19.43
CA ASN A 155 -28.45 13.58 20.86
C ASN A 155 -27.72 14.73 21.54
N ASP A 156 -28.16 15.13 22.75
CA ASP A 156 -27.43 16.10 23.57
C ASP A 156 -26.15 15.43 24.13
N ALA A 157 -25.08 15.54 23.34
CA ALA A 157 -23.77 14.95 23.64
C ALA A 157 -22.65 15.76 22.94
N GLU A 158 -21.49 15.83 23.60
CA GLU A 158 -20.30 16.47 23.04
C GLU A 158 -19.83 15.73 21.78
N ILE A 159 -19.41 16.49 20.75
CA ILE A 159 -18.77 15.95 19.55
C ILE A 159 -17.29 15.72 19.82
N VAL A 160 -16.83 14.48 19.61
CA VAL A 160 -15.42 14.08 19.78
C VAL A 160 -14.77 13.95 18.41
N LEU A 161 -13.86 14.88 18.09
CA LEU A 161 -13.22 14.97 16.77
C LEU A 161 -12.05 14.00 16.68
N ILE A 162 -12.20 12.96 15.86
CA ILE A 162 -11.14 11.99 15.55
C ILE A 162 -10.57 12.31 14.18
N GLY A 163 -9.26 12.49 14.11
CA GLY A 163 -8.57 12.78 12.87
C GLY A 163 -7.34 11.91 12.66
N ARG A 164 -6.57 12.30 11.66
CA ARG A 164 -5.32 11.66 11.29
C ARG A 164 -4.14 12.57 11.62
N GLU A 165 -2.98 11.95 11.78
CA GLU A 165 -1.69 12.62 11.98
C GLU A 165 -1.31 13.53 10.82
N ALA A 166 -0.38 14.47 11.05
CA ALA A 166 0.23 15.25 10.00
C ALA A 166 0.97 14.34 8.99
N GLY A 167 0.81 14.63 7.69
CA GLY A 167 1.36 13.79 6.61
C GLY A 167 0.42 12.69 6.14
N SER A 168 -0.75 12.52 6.76
CA SER A 168 -1.81 11.67 6.22
C SER A 168 -2.45 12.29 4.99
N GLY A 169 -2.37 11.60 3.83
CA GLY A 169 -3.04 12.06 2.62
C GLY A 169 -4.57 12.10 2.76
N THR A 170 -5.16 11.31 3.68
CA THR A 170 -6.59 11.39 3.97
C THR A 170 -6.93 12.67 4.71
N ARG A 171 -6.10 13.08 5.67
CA ARG A 171 -6.24 14.38 6.34
C ARG A 171 -6.08 15.53 5.35
N ASP A 172 -5.00 15.51 4.56
CA ASP A 172 -4.74 16.55 3.56
C ASP A 172 -5.93 16.70 2.59
N GLY A 173 -6.45 15.57 2.06
CA GLY A 173 -7.61 15.60 1.16
C GLY A 173 -8.90 16.06 1.84
N PHE A 174 -9.18 15.60 3.06
CA PHE A 174 -10.32 16.01 3.84
C PHE A 174 -10.29 17.52 4.16
N GLU A 175 -9.17 18.00 4.71
CA GLU A 175 -9.03 19.41 5.09
C GLU A 175 -9.09 20.36 3.88
N ALA A 176 -8.50 19.96 2.74
CA ALA A 176 -8.57 20.73 1.50
C ALA A 176 -10.01 20.89 0.97
N ILE A 177 -10.80 19.81 0.98
CA ILE A 177 -12.19 19.82 0.50
C ILE A 177 -13.09 20.62 1.44
N THR A 178 -12.91 20.46 2.75
CA THR A 178 -13.69 21.15 3.78
C THR A 178 -13.18 22.56 4.06
N LYS A 179 -12.04 22.97 3.49
CA LYS A 179 -11.37 24.26 3.71
C LYS A 179 -11.07 24.48 5.20
N THR A 180 -10.48 23.46 5.81
CA THR A 180 -10.17 23.46 7.24
C THR A 180 -8.67 23.24 7.52
N GLU A 181 -7.81 23.45 6.51
CA GLU A 181 -6.37 23.32 6.66
C GLU A 181 -5.88 24.13 7.87
N ASP A 182 -5.07 23.52 8.70
CA ASP A 182 -4.48 24.08 9.92
C ASP A 182 -5.48 24.62 10.95
N SER A 183 -6.79 24.38 10.77
CA SER A 183 -7.82 24.92 11.66
C SER A 183 -8.65 23.87 12.42
N CYS A 184 -8.45 22.58 12.11
CA CYS A 184 -9.14 21.49 12.79
C CYS A 184 -8.73 21.36 14.26
N LYS A 185 -9.74 21.12 15.12
CA LYS A 185 -9.57 20.98 16.58
C LYS A 185 -9.64 19.51 17.01
N TYR A 186 -8.81 18.65 16.41
CA TYR A 186 -8.80 17.23 16.73
C TYR A 186 -8.63 16.98 18.23
N ARG A 187 -9.50 16.16 18.80
CA ARG A 187 -9.36 15.61 20.14
C ARG A 187 -8.28 14.53 20.17
N GLN A 188 -8.18 13.77 19.07
CA GLN A 188 -7.22 12.70 18.90
C GLN A 188 -6.78 12.60 17.45
N GLU A 189 -5.48 12.49 17.23
CA GLU A 189 -4.86 12.25 15.93
C GLU A 189 -4.30 10.83 15.88
N LEU A 190 -4.68 10.04 14.88
CA LEU A 190 -4.35 8.62 14.76
C LEU A 190 -3.51 8.33 13.52
N THR A 191 -2.70 7.28 13.59
CA THR A 191 -1.69 6.98 12.57
C THR A 191 -2.17 6.09 11.44
N SER A 192 -3.37 5.49 11.57
CA SER A 192 -3.93 4.64 10.52
C SER A 192 -5.43 4.88 10.29
N THR A 193 -5.91 4.51 9.10
CA THR A 193 -7.35 4.51 8.76
C THR A 193 -8.11 3.54 9.66
N GLY A 194 -7.53 2.37 9.95
CA GLY A 194 -8.14 1.37 10.83
C GLY A 194 -8.33 1.85 12.26
N ASP A 195 -7.37 2.62 12.80
CA ASP A 195 -7.47 3.17 14.16
C ASP A 195 -8.59 4.20 14.25
N VAL A 196 -8.77 5.05 13.22
CA VAL A 196 -9.90 6.01 13.18
C VAL A 196 -11.22 5.25 13.23
N ILE A 197 -11.41 4.23 12.39
CA ILE A 197 -12.63 3.42 12.37
C ILE A 197 -12.89 2.78 13.73
N THR A 198 -11.85 2.17 14.32
CA THR A 198 -11.96 1.51 15.63
C THR A 198 -12.31 2.50 16.74
N THR A 199 -11.70 3.67 16.76
CA THR A 199 -11.94 4.70 17.78
C THR A 199 -13.36 5.27 17.67
N VAL A 200 -13.84 5.54 16.44
CA VAL A 200 -15.22 6.00 16.21
C VAL A 200 -16.23 4.92 16.61
N ALA A 201 -15.98 3.65 16.30
CA ALA A 201 -16.84 2.54 16.67
C ALA A 201 -17.01 2.39 18.20
N GLN A 202 -15.99 2.77 18.97
CA GLN A 202 -15.99 2.63 20.44
C GLN A 202 -16.49 3.88 21.19
N ASN A 203 -16.74 4.99 20.50
CA ASN A 203 -17.13 6.26 21.11
C ASN A 203 -18.43 6.80 20.52
N PRO A 204 -19.57 6.75 21.24
CA PRO A 204 -20.85 7.25 20.74
C PRO A 204 -20.88 8.73 20.34
N GLY A 205 -19.99 9.57 20.92
CA GLY A 205 -19.86 10.99 20.58
C GLY A 205 -18.92 11.28 19.44
N ALA A 206 -18.20 10.27 18.89
CA ALA A 206 -17.15 10.48 17.91
C ALA A 206 -17.67 10.75 16.50
N ILE A 207 -16.95 11.63 15.81
CA ILE A 207 -16.95 11.80 14.35
C ILE A 207 -15.51 11.60 13.83
N GLY A 208 -15.38 10.93 12.71
CA GLY A 208 -14.10 10.71 12.02
C GLY A 208 -14.29 10.72 10.52
N TYR A 209 -13.19 10.51 9.80
CA TYR A 209 -13.19 10.32 8.35
C TYR A 209 -12.27 9.18 7.96
N ALA A 210 -12.67 8.41 6.94
CA ALA A 210 -11.94 7.24 6.47
C ALA A 210 -12.17 7.00 4.97
N SER A 211 -11.27 6.28 4.33
CA SER A 211 -11.50 5.75 2.99
C SER A 211 -12.79 4.92 2.94
N VAL A 212 -13.64 5.18 1.94
CA VAL A 212 -14.87 4.40 1.70
C VAL A 212 -14.56 2.90 1.59
N ALA A 213 -13.46 2.56 0.92
CA ALA A 213 -13.00 1.18 0.76
C ALA A 213 -12.70 0.45 2.10
N SER A 214 -12.42 1.22 3.17
CA SER A 214 -12.07 0.70 4.50
C SER A 214 -13.25 0.68 5.47
N VAL A 215 -14.38 1.35 5.14
CA VAL A 215 -15.56 1.42 6.02
C VAL A 215 -16.15 0.02 6.23
N LYS A 216 -16.51 -0.27 7.47
CA LYS A 216 -17.12 -1.54 7.91
C LYS A 216 -18.41 -1.24 8.68
N ASP A 217 -19.25 -2.25 8.87
CA ASP A 217 -20.53 -2.16 9.60
C ASP A 217 -20.37 -1.77 11.09
N THR A 218 -19.13 -1.71 11.59
CA THR A 218 -18.82 -1.24 12.95
C THR A 218 -18.98 0.27 13.13
N VAL A 219 -19.08 1.03 12.04
CA VAL A 219 -19.32 2.47 12.02
C VAL A 219 -20.42 2.81 11.02
N LYS A 220 -21.06 3.96 11.17
CA LYS A 220 -22.04 4.47 10.23
C LYS A 220 -21.42 5.58 9.39
N ALA A 221 -21.42 5.43 8.07
CA ALA A 221 -21.16 6.54 7.15
C ALA A 221 -22.41 7.41 7.03
N VAL A 222 -22.26 8.71 7.23
CA VAL A 222 -23.33 9.69 6.98
C VAL A 222 -23.26 10.15 5.52
N THR A 223 -24.40 10.55 4.96
CA THR A 223 -24.40 11.22 3.66
C THR A 223 -23.78 12.62 3.79
N VAL A 224 -23.26 13.14 2.69
CA VAL A 224 -22.74 14.52 2.62
C VAL A 224 -23.53 15.28 1.58
N ASP A 225 -24.17 16.37 2.01
CA ASP A 225 -25.11 17.15 1.16
C ASP A 225 -26.18 16.25 0.50
N GLY A 226 -26.68 15.26 1.25
CA GLY A 226 -27.68 14.30 0.80
C GLY A 226 -27.13 13.18 -0.10
N VAL A 227 -25.83 13.14 -0.39
CA VAL A 227 -25.21 12.14 -1.27
C VAL A 227 -24.45 11.09 -0.45
N ALA A 228 -24.73 9.81 -0.68
CA ALA A 228 -24.01 8.72 -0.04
C ALA A 228 -22.64 8.49 -0.72
N ALA A 229 -21.63 8.14 0.08
CA ALA A 229 -20.31 7.79 -0.40
C ALA A 229 -20.31 6.35 -0.97
N THR A 230 -20.58 6.22 -2.26
CA THR A 230 -20.60 4.93 -2.99
C THR A 230 -19.70 5.00 -4.21
N GLU A 231 -19.32 3.83 -4.76
CA GLU A 231 -18.56 3.77 -6.01
C GLU A 231 -19.26 4.57 -7.13
N ALA A 232 -20.57 4.45 -7.28
CA ALA A 232 -21.35 5.14 -8.31
C ALA A 232 -21.27 6.66 -8.16
N THR A 233 -21.45 7.19 -6.93
CA THR A 233 -21.43 8.62 -6.64
C THR A 233 -20.03 9.23 -6.63
N ILE A 234 -19.00 8.42 -6.38
CA ILE A 234 -17.60 8.81 -6.56
C ILE A 234 -17.27 8.89 -8.05
N LYS A 235 -17.72 7.89 -8.83
CA LYS A 235 -17.47 7.79 -10.28
C LYS A 235 -18.12 8.93 -11.06
N ASP A 236 -19.35 9.29 -10.74
CA ASP A 236 -20.06 10.36 -11.43
C ASP A 236 -19.75 11.77 -10.85
N GLY A 237 -18.95 11.86 -9.78
CA GLY A 237 -18.52 13.09 -9.15
C GLY A 237 -19.58 13.76 -8.25
N SER A 238 -20.73 13.13 -8.03
CA SER A 238 -21.78 13.69 -7.15
C SER A 238 -21.37 13.64 -5.67
N TYR A 239 -20.56 12.67 -5.24
CA TYR A 239 -19.96 12.68 -3.91
C TYR A 239 -18.68 13.54 -3.92
N VAL A 240 -18.76 14.71 -3.33
CA VAL A 240 -17.70 15.73 -3.46
C VAL A 240 -16.46 15.48 -2.58
N VAL A 241 -16.59 14.67 -1.51
CA VAL A 241 -15.47 14.39 -0.60
C VAL A 241 -14.69 13.19 -1.11
N GLN A 242 -13.96 13.37 -2.22
CA GLN A 242 -13.19 12.33 -2.89
C GLN A 242 -11.78 12.82 -3.25
N ARG A 243 -10.89 11.87 -3.52
CA ARG A 243 -9.47 12.15 -3.79
C ARG A 243 -8.84 11.04 -4.63
N PRO A 244 -7.70 11.28 -5.29
CA PRO A 244 -6.96 10.23 -5.98
C PRO A 244 -6.18 9.33 -5.01
N PHE A 245 -6.03 8.07 -5.40
CA PHE A 245 -4.96 7.17 -4.98
C PHE A 245 -3.85 7.22 -6.01
N VAL A 246 -2.65 7.56 -5.58
CA VAL A 246 -1.51 7.89 -6.44
C VAL A 246 -0.34 6.97 -6.16
N LEU A 247 0.19 6.39 -7.22
CA LEU A 247 1.47 5.69 -7.23
C LEU A 247 2.57 6.72 -7.44
N VAL A 248 3.56 6.74 -6.56
CA VAL A 248 4.65 7.71 -6.58
C VAL A 248 5.94 7.00 -6.97
N THR A 249 6.63 7.54 -7.98
CA THR A 249 7.93 7.04 -8.44
C THR A 249 8.91 8.20 -8.63
N LYS A 250 10.20 7.91 -8.83
CA LYS A 250 11.18 8.92 -9.24
C LYS A 250 11.09 9.17 -10.75
N ALA A 251 11.09 10.43 -11.16
CA ALA A 251 11.05 10.81 -12.57
C ALA A 251 12.30 10.37 -13.34
N ASP A 252 13.47 10.48 -12.70
CA ASP A 252 14.77 10.30 -13.34
C ASP A 252 15.44 8.94 -13.05
N ALA A 253 14.76 8.04 -12.35
CA ALA A 253 15.28 6.72 -12.02
C ALA A 253 14.31 5.62 -12.50
N PRO A 254 14.76 4.72 -13.39
CA PRO A 254 13.92 3.60 -13.79
C PRO A 254 13.63 2.69 -12.60
N LEU A 255 12.43 2.15 -12.56
CA LEU A 255 12.09 1.07 -11.62
C LEU A 255 12.94 -0.18 -11.93
N SER A 256 13.16 -1.03 -10.93
CA SER A 256 13.68 -2.38 -11.18
C SER A 256 12.70 -3.16 -12.07
N GLU A 257 13.16 -4.20 -12.74
CA GLU A 257 12.31 -5.03 -13.60
C GLU A 257 11.07 -5.55 -12.85
N SER A 258 11.25 -6.03 -11.61
CA SER A 258 10.13 -6.50 -10.78
C SER A 258 9.16 -5.38 -10.41
N ALA A 259 9.67 -4.21 -10.06
CA ALA A 259 8.83 -3.07 -9.72
C ALA A 259 8.11 -2.48 -10.94
N GLN A 260 8.74 -2.50 -12.13
CA GLN A 260 8.11 -2.09 -13.38
C GLN A 260 6.99 -3.06 -13.76
N ASN A 261 7.23 -4.38 -13.67
CA ASN A 261 6.22 -5.39 -13.94
C ASN A 261 4.99 -5.22 -13.02
N PHE A 262 5.22 -4.94 -11.73
CA PHE A 262 4.14 -4.66 -10.81
C PHE A 262 3.40 -3.36 -11.16
N PHE A 263 4.13 -2.29 -11.45
CA PHE A 263 3.55 -1.01 -11.85
C PHE A 263 2.68 -1.14 -13.10
N ASP A 264 3.18 -1.83 -14.14
CA ASP A 264 2.44 -2.06 -15.38
C ASP A 264 1.19 -2.93 -15.14
N TYR A 265 1.30 -3.96 -14.30
CA TYR A 265 0.19 -4.82 -13.91
C TYR A 265 -0.94 -4.01 -13.24
N ILE A 266 -0.62 -3.24 -12.18
CA ILE A 266 -1.63 -2.54 -11.41
C ILE A 266 -2.24 -1.31 -12.13
N THR A 267 -1.56 -0.80 -13.15
CA THR A 267 -2.05 0.30 -14.01
C THR A 267 -2.73 -0.20 -15.29
N SER A 268 -2.75 -1.51 -15.52
CA SER A 268 -3.42 -2.11 -16.67
C SER A 268 -4.94 -2.15 -16.48
N ALA A 269 -5.67 -2.33 -17.57
CA ALA A 269 -7.12 -2.54 -17.54
C ALA A 269 -7.52 -3.84 -16.82
N ASP A 270 -6.65 -4.85 -16.81
CA ASP A 270 -6.90 -6.14 -16.17
C ASP A 270 -6.97 -6.02 -14.63
N ALA A 271 -6.34 -5.01 -14.05
CA ALA A 271 -6.41 -4.72 -12.62
C ALA A 271 -7.76 -4.09 -12.18
N ASN A 272 -8.57 -3.56 -13.11
CA ASN A 272 -9.78 -2.80 -12.79
C ASN A 272 -10.81 -3.60 -12.00
N GLU A 273 -10.94 -4.90 -12.27
CA GLU A 273 -11.86 -5.76 -11.51
C GLU A 273 -11.45 -5.85 -10.04
N ILE A 274 -10.14 -6.03 -9.77
CA ILE A 274 -9.60 -6.09 -8.41
C ILE A 274 -9.74 -4.73 -7.72
N ILE A 275 -9.48 -3.63 -8.43
CA ILE A 275 -9.60 -2.27 -7.91
C ILE A 275 -11.05 -1.97 -7.50
N SER A 276 -12.03 -2.27 -8.37
CA SER A 276 -13.46 -2.11 -8.08
C SER A 276 -13.93 -3.02 -6.94
N ALA A 277 -13.50 -4.28 -6.91
CA ALA A 277 -13.81 -5.21 -5.82
C ALA A 277 -13.24 -4.75 -4.46
N ALA A 278 -12.16 -3.97 -4.48
CA ALA A 278 -11.63 -3.32 -3.28
C ALA A 278 -12.48 -2.13 -2.81
N GLY A 279 -13.44 -1.63 -3.63
CA GLY A 279 -14.36 -0.54 -3.30
C GLY A 279 -13.85 0.84 -3.67
N VAL A 280 -12.97 0.93 -4.68
CA VAL A 280 -12.47 2.20 -5.23
C VAL A 280 -12.73 2.24 -6.74
N VAL A 281 -12.77 3.42 -7.33
CA VAL A 281 -13.07 3.63 -8.75
C VAL A 281 -11.76 3.63 -9.54
N PRO A 282 -11.52 2.68 -10.48
CA PRO A 282 -10.34 2.70 -11.33
C PRO A 282 -10.18 4.03 -12.09
N ALA A 283 -8.93 4.45 -12.33
CA ALA A 283 -8.65 5.68 -13.06
C ALA A 283 -8.73 5.52 -14.59
N ASN A 284 -8.68 4.25 -15.09
CA ASN A 284 -8.66 3.90 -16.52
C ASN A 284 -10.05 3.52 -17.03
#